data_471dda6e05876cc1ef9700f642840195
#
_entry.id   471dda6e05876cc1ef9700f642840195
#
_cell.length_a   1.000
_cell.length_b   1.000
_cell.length_c   1.000
_cell.angle_alpha   90.00
_cell.angle_beta   90.00
_cell.angle_gamma   90.00
#
_symmetry.space_group_name_H-M   'P 1'
#
loop_
_entity.id
_entity.type
_entity.pdbx_description
1 polymer ?
#
loop_
_entity_poly.entity_id
_entity_poly.type
_entity_poly.pdbx_seq_one_letter_code
_entity_poly.pdbx_strand_id
1 'polypeptide(L)'
;MSPHLNGCQFFLQQAQLTKVIIFMKRIFLFVMTNLAIVVVLGIVANVLGVNRFLTANGLDLTALLGFALLMGFGGAFISLLISKPVAKWSSGVRVINQPQNADEAWIVEVVSRLAQKAGIGMPEVGIFEGEPNAFATGAFKNSALVAVSTGLLQGMTKEEIEAVIGHEIAHIANGDMVTMTLIQGVMNTFVVFISRVVGYAVDSFLRKGDSQSSGPGIGYYVTTIVMDIVLGFAAAMVVAWFSRHREFRADAGAAQLLGRKQPMINALARLGGMVPGELPKSVAALGIAGGVGALFATHPPIEERIAALQNV
;
A
#
# COMPACT_ATOMS: atom_id res chain seq x y z
N MET A 1 -21.48 16.06 42.86
CA MET A 1 -20.63 16.07 41.61
C MET A 1 -19.69 14.89 41.69
N SER A 2 -19.89 13.87 40.83
CA SER A 2 -19.23 12.56 40.93
C SER A 2 -17.79 12.60 40.43
N PRO A 3 -16.80 12.11 41.20
CA PRO A 3 -15.40 12.00 40.79
C PRO A 3 -15.13 10.96 39.67
N HIS A 4 -16.11 10.11 39.35
CA HIS A 4 -15.99 9.05 38.35
C HIS A 4 -16.00 9.52 36.87
N LEU A 5 -16.52 10.73 36.57
CA LEU A 5 -16.54 11.26 35.20
C LEU A 5 -15.17 11.76 34.73
N ASN A 6 -14.32 12.19 35.66
CA ASN A 6 -12.98 12.70 35.32
C ASN A 6 -12.00 11.59 34.91
N GLY A 7 -12.14 10.37 35.46
CA GLY A 7 -11.30 9.23 35.11
C GLY A 7 -11.54 8.72 33.70
N CYS A 8 -12.80 8.59 33.29
CA CYS A 8 -13.16 8.11 31.95
C CYS A 8 -12.70 9.08 30.84
N GLN A 9 -12.88 10.38 31.05
CA GLN A 9 -12.38 11.42 30.12
C GLN A 9 -10.86 11.42 30.03
N PHE A 10 -10.15 11.23 31.13
CA PHE A 10 -8.69 11.13 31.14
C PHE A 10 -8.18 9.92 30.36
N PHE A 11 -8.79 8.74 30.52
CA PHE A 11 -8.44 7.53 29.76
C PHE A 11 -8.72 7.67 28.27
N LEU A 12 -9.85 8.28 27.88
CA LEU A 12 -10.17 8.55 26.48
C LEU A 12 -9.19 9.54 25.85
N GLN A 13 -8.79 10.57 26.58
CA GLN A 13 -7.82 11.56 26.12
C GLN A 13 -6.41 10.93 25.95
N GLN A 14 -5.98 10.07 26.87
CA GLN A 14 -4.71 9.33 26.73
C GLN A 14 -4.74 8.37 25.52
N ALA A 15 -5.85 7.65 25.32
CA ALA A 15 -5.99 6.76 24.17
C ALA A 15 -5.95 7.53 22.83
N GLN A 16 -6.60 8.68 22.75
CA GLN A 16 -6.51 9.56 21.58
C GLN A 16 -5.10 10.10 21.35
N LEU A 17 -4.43 10.55 22.40
CA LEU A 17 -3.05 11.03 22.30
C LEU A 17 -2.09 9.95 21.81
N THR A 18 -2.24 8.72 22.31
CA THR A 18 -1.45 7.57 21.87
C THR A 18 -1.71 7.25 20.38
N LYS A 19 -2.98 7.26 19.91
CA LYS A 19 -3.32 7.08 18.50
C LYS A 19 -2.66 8.16 17.62
N VAL A 20 -2.68 9.41 18.02
CA VAL A 20 -2.04 10.54 17.31
C VAL A 20 -0.52 10.36 17.25
N ILE A 21 0.12 10.00 18.37
CA ILE A 21 1.58 9.76 18.41
C ILE A 21 1.99 8.63 17.47
N ILE A 22 1.24 7.51 17.47
CA ILE A 22 1.50 6.38 16.57
C ILE A 22 1.33 6.80 15.10
N PHE A 23 0.29 7.56 14.79
CA PHE A 23 0.04 8.08 13.45
C PHE A 23 1.16 9.02 12.98
N MET A 24 1.56 9.98 13.82
CA MET A 24 2.67 10.90 13.52
C MET A 24 3.99 10.16 13.32
N LYS A 25 4.28 9.14 14.16
CA LYS A 25 5.46 8.28 13.98
C LYS A 25 5.46 7.57 12.62
N ARG A 26 4.32 7.03 12.18
CA ARG A 26 4.19 6.37 10.87
C ARG A 26 4.44 7.35 9.72
N ILE A 27 3.88 8.57 9.79
CA ILE A 27 4.11 9.61 8.78
C ILE A 27 5.59 10.01 8.77
N PHE A 28 6.18 10.26 9.93
CA PHE A 28 7.60 10.60 10.04
C PHE A 28 8.49 9.53 9.41
N LEU A 29 8.26 8.26 9.73
CA LEU A 29 9.01 7.14 9.19
C LEU A 29 8.84 7.03 7.67
N PHE A 30 7.62 7.20 7.18
CA PHE A 30 7.34 7.20 5.74
C PHE A 30 8.12 8.31 5.03
N VAL A 31 8.08 9.54 5.54
CA VAL A 31 8.79 10.68 4.95
C VAL A 31 10.31 10.46 4.99
N MET A 32 10.85 10.04 6.12
CA MET A 32 12.29 9.80 6.29
C MET A 32 12.80 8.68 5.39
N THR A 33 12.05 7.58 5.28
CA THR A 33 12.41 6.45 4.40
C THR A 33 12.42 6.89 2.93
N ASN A 34 11.40 7.62 2.48
CA ASN A 34 11.34 8.11 1.10
C ASN A 34 12.45 9.13 0.81
N LEU A 35 12.74 10.03 1.75
CA LEU A 35 13.85 10.98 1.62
C LEU A 35 15.19 10.25 1.51
N ALA A 36 15.43 9.24 2.35
CA ALA A 36 16.66 8.44 2.28
C ALA A 36 16.79 7.72 0.93
N ILE A 37 15.70 7.15 0.40
CA ILE A 37 15.68 6.51 -0.92
C ILE A 37 16.04 7.53 -2.00
N VAL A 38 15.43 8.71 -1.99
CA VAL A 38 15.71 9.77 -2.99
C VAL A 38 17.18 10.21 -2.94
N VAL A 39 17.76 10.38 -1.74
CA VAL A 39 19.16 10.73 -1.57
C VAL A 39 20.08 9.64 -2.14
N VAL A 40 19.84 8.38 -1.80
CA VAL A 40 20.62 7.24 -2.31
C VAL A 40 20.53 7.16 -3.83
N LEU A 41 19.32 7.23 -4.39
CA LEU A 41 19.13 7.19 -5.84
C LEU A 41 19.72 8.41 -6.54
N GLY A 42 19.71 9.58 -5.92
CA GLY A 42 20.37 10.79 -6.42
C GLY A 42 21.89 10.62 -6.52
N ILE A 43 22.51 9.99 -5.51
CA ILE A 43 23.94 9.65 -5.53
C ILE A 43 24.24 8.66 -6.67
N VAL A 44 23.44 7.60 -6.79
CA VAL A 44 23.58 6.61 -7.88
C VAL A 44 23.41 7.27 -9.24
N ALA A 45 22.40 8.13 -9.42
CA ALA A 45 22.18 8.88 -10.65
C ALA A 45 23.37 9.76 -11.02
N ASN A 46 24.00 10.39 -10.02
CA ASN A 46 25.20 11.20 -10.23
C ASN A 46 26.41 10.35 -10.66
N VAL A 47 26.62 9.21 -10.00
CA VAL A 47 27.71 8.27 -10.35
C VAL A 47 27.53 7.72 -11.77
N LEU A 48 26.29 7.39 -12.16
CA LEU A 48 25.98 6.90 -13.51
C LEU A 48 25.90 8.01 -14.56
N GLY A 49 26.00 9.30 -14.17
CA GLY A 49 25.94 10.45 -15.07
C GLY A 49 24.56 10.75 -15.65
N VAL A 50 23.51 9.96 -15.29
CA VAL A 50 22.14 10.13 -15.84
C VAL A 50 21.40 11.35 -15.25
N ASN A 51 21.93 11.98 -14.23
CA ASN A 51 21.40 13.24 -13.69
C ASN A 51 21.74 14.48 -14.54
N ARG A 52 22.63 14.33 -15.54
CA ARG A 52 23.07 15.41 -16.43
C ARG A 52 22.22 15.51 -17.70
N PHE A 53 20.93 15.40 -17.56
CA PHE A 53 19.96 15.47 -18.67
C PHE A 53 19.70 16.92 -19.16
N LEU A 54 20.01 17.93 -18.35
CA LEU A 54 20.01 19.33 -18.77
C LEU A 54 21.43 19.72 -19.20
N THR A 55 21.61 19.96 -20.50
CA THR A 55 22.89 20.24 -21.13
C THR A 55 22.91 21.65 -21.73
N ALA A 56 24.10 22.14 -22.11
CA ALA A 56 24.21 23.40 -22.83
C ALA A 56 23.45 23.40 -24.18
N ASN A 57 23.23 22.22 -24.76
CA ASN A 57 22.52 22.04 -26.04
C ASN A 57 21.01 21.76 -25.84
N GLY A 58 20.51 21.84 -24.61
CA GLY A 58 19.13 21.60 -24.28
C GLY A 58 18.89 20.32 -23.46
N LEU A 59 17.68 19.73 -23.57
CA LEU A 59 17.27 18.55 -22.84
C LEU A 59 17.73 17.27 -23.56
N ASP A 60 18.56 16.47 -22.88
CA ASP A 60 18.90 15.11 -23.32
C ASP A 60 17.82 14.14 -22.85
N LEU A 61 16.95 13.74 -23.77
CA LEU A 61 15.84 12.82 -23.47
C LEU A 61 16.31 11.42 -23.08
N THR A 62 17.44 10.95 -23.57
CA THR A 62 17.99 9.62 -23.26
C THR A 62 18.51 9.59 -21.83
N ALA A 63 19.30 10.59 -21.44
CA ALA A 63 19.77 10.73 -20.06
C ALA A 63 18.59 10.94 -19.10
N LEU A 64 17.57 11.74 -19.49
CA LEU A 64 16.37 11.94 -18.71
C LEU A 64 15.56 10.64 -18.53
N LEU A 65 15.41 9.83 -19.58
CA LEU A 65 14.74 8.54 -19.49
C LEU A 65 15.49 7.60 -18.52
N GLY A 66 16.81 7.54 -18.63
CA GLY A 66 17.65 6.77 -17.70
C GLY A 66 17.46 7.24 -16.24
N PHE A 67 17.47 8.55 -16.01
CA PHE A 67 17.19 9.13 -14.70
C PHE A 67 15.79 8.78 -14.20
N ALA A 68 14.75 8.92 -15.03
CA ALA A 68 13.37 8.64 -14.68
C ALA A 68 13.15 7.16 -14.36
N LEU A 69 13.75 6.24 -15.13
CA LEU A 69 13.71 4.80 -14.86
C LEU A 69 14.39 4.46 -13.53
N LEU A 70 15.57 5.03 -13.29
CA LEU A 70 16.28 4.82 -12.03
C LEU A 70 15.45 5.31 -10.83
N MET A 71 14.90 6.51 -10.90
CA MET A 71 14.11 7.08 -9.81
C MET A 71 12.80 6.33 -9.61
N GLY A 72 12.09 6.02 -10.70
CA GLY A 72 10.78 5.34 -10.67
C GLY A 72 10.88 3.91 -10.18
N PHE A 73 11.66 3.09 -10.86
CA PHE A 73 11.79 1.67 -10.49
C PHE A 73 12.71 1.46 -9.29
N GLY A 74 13.81 2.20 -9.19
CA GLY A 74 14.74 2.09 -8.06
C GLY A 74 14.03 2.35 -6.74
N GLY A 75 13.24 3.43 -6.66
CA GLY A 75 12.42 3.73 -5.49
C GLY A 75 11.41 2.65 -5.15
N ALA A 76 10.69 2.15 -6.16
CA ALA A 76 9.70 1.11 -6.00
C ALA A 76 10.31 -0.22 -5.52
N PHE A 77 11.43 -0.65 -6.12
CA PHE A 77 12.12 -1.88 -5.72
C PHE A 77 12.75 -1.78 -4.32
N ILE A 78 13.40 -0.66 -3.99
CA ILE A 78 13.95 -0.47 -2.64
C ILE A 78 12.81 -0.54 -1.62
N SER A 79 11.69 0.16 -1.87
CA SER A 79 10.50 0.11 -0.99
C SER A 79 9.97 -1.30 -0.81
N LEU A 80 9.92 -2.11 -1.88
CA LEU A 80 9.50 -3.51 -1.81
C LEU A 80 10.48 -4.35 -0.95
N LEU A 81 11.79 -4.21 -1.17
CA LEU A 81 12.79 -4.99 -0.45
C LEU A 81 12.81 -4.69 1.05
N ILE A 82 12.59 -3.42 1.43
CA ILE A 82 12.53 -3.02 2.84
C ILE A 82 11.12 -3.09 3.45
N SER A 83 10.09 -3.49 2.67
CA SER A 83 8.69 -3.51 3.12
C SER A 83 8.49 -4.33 4.39
N LYS A 84 9.08 -5.52 4.49
CA LYS A 84 8.95 -6.42 5.62
C LYS A 84 9.58 -5.86 6.92
N PRO A 85 10.86 -5.41 6.97
CA PRO A 85 11.40 -4.78 8.17
C PRO A 85 10.67 -3.49 8.55
N VAL A 86 10.26 -2.67 7.55
CA VAL A 86 9.51 -1.44 7.80
C VAL A 86 8.13 -1.77 8.40
N ALA A 87 7.41 -2.76 7.87
CA ALA A 87 6.12 -3.18 8.39
C ALA A 87 6.21 -3.71 9.83
N LYS A 88 7.20 -4.57 10.12
CA LYS A 88 7.45 -5.06 11.48
C LYS A 88 7.67 -3.90 12.46
N TRP A 89 8.52 -2.96 12.09
CA TRP A 89 8.86 -1.86 12.97
C TRP A 89 7.73 -0.83 13.13
N SER A 90 7.08 -0.43 12.02
CA SER A 90 6.04 0.60 12.01
C SER A 90 4.73 0.15 12.66
N SER A 91 4.40 -1.14 12.55
CA SER A 91 3.20 -1.73 13.14
C SER A 91 3.45 -2.42 14.49
N GLY A 92 4.71 -2.51 14.93
CA GLY A 92 5.05 -3.19 16.19
C GLY A 92 4.76 -4.69 16.13
N VAL A 93 4.95 -5.32 14.96
CA VAL A 93 4.67 -6.75 14.79
C VAL A 93 5.62 -7.60 15.62
N ARG A 94 5.06 -8.40 16.50
CA ARG A 94 5.74 -9.48 17.21
C ARG A 94 5.64 -10.76 16.38
N VAL A 95 6.76 -11.24 15.87
CA VAL A 95 6.82 -12.50 15.12
C VAL A 95 6.69 -13.67 16.08
N ILE A 96 5.85 -14.64 15.72
CA ILE A 96 5.65 -15.88 16.49
C ILE A 96 6.71 -16.90 16.04
N ASN A 97 7.82 -16.94 16.76
CA ASN A 97 8.85 -17.97 16.52
C ASN A 97 8.46 -19.30 17.18
N GLN A 98 7.88 -19.23 18.38
CA GLN A 98 7.31 -20.35 19.11
C GLN A 98 5.95 -19.90 19.68
N PRO A 99 4.85 -20.59 19.36
CA PRO A 99 3.54 -20.27 19.91
C PRO A 99 3.54 -20.37 21.44
N GLN A 100 3.04 -19.32 22.10
CA GLN A 100 3.00 -19.24 23.56
C GLN A 100 1.62 -19.61 24.13
N ASN A 101 0.61 -19.67 23.28
CA ASN A 101 -0.78 -19.99 23.64
C ASN A 101 -1.49 -20.71 22.49
N ALA A 102 -2.71 -21.20 22.76
CA ALA A 102 -3.50 -21.96 21.81
C ALA A 102 -3.90 -21.14 20.56
N ASP A 103 -4.15 -19.83 20.71
CA ASP A 103 -4.53 -18.97 19.58
C ASP A 103 -3.34 -18.73 18.65
N GLU A 104 -2.13 -18.51 19.20
CA GLU A 104 -0.91 -18.41 18.38
C GLU A 104 -0.61 -19.71 17.64
N ALA A 105 -0.74 -20.85 18.32
CA ALA A 105 -0.54 -22.15 17.69
C ALA A 105 -1.54 -22.37 16.55
N TRP A 106 -2.81 -22.02 16.76
CA TRP A 106 -3.85 -22.13 15.76
C TRP A 106 -3.59 -21.22 14.55
N ILE A 107 -3.18 -19.94 14.75
CA ILE A 107 -2.87 -19.03 13.64
C ILE A 107 -1.71 -19.57 12.80
N VAL A 108 -0.64 -20.05 13.44
CA VAL A 108 0.51 -20.62 12.75
C VAL A 108 0.11 -21.86 11.95
N GLU A 109 -0.74 -22.74 12.51
CA GLU A 109 -1.30 -23.89 11.81
C GLU A 109 -2.13 -23.49 10.58
N VAL A 110 -3.04 -22.51 10.74
CA VAL A 110 -3.87 -21.99 9.64
C VAL A 110 -3.00 -21.43 8.51
N VAL A 111 -2.02 -20.57 8.83
CA VAL A 111 -1.10 -20.01 7.82
C VAL A 111 -0.32 -21.13 7.13
N SER A 112 0.21 -22.11 7.88
CA SER A 112 0.95 -23.24 7.32
C SER A 112 0.11 -24.05 6.34
N ARG A 113 -1.10 -24.41 6.73
CA ARG A 113 -2.03 -25.19 5.92
C ARG A 113 -2.45 -24.44 4.64
N LEU A 114 -2.77 -23.15 4.75
CA LEU A 114 -3.17 -22.35 3.59
C LEU A 114 -1.99 -22.05 2.67
N ALA A 115 -0.78 -21.80 3.20
CA ALA A 115 0.44 -21.62 2.41
C ALA A 115 0.77 -22.89 1.60
N GLN A 116 0.66 -24.06 2.24
CA GLN A 116 0.86 -25.35 1.56
C GLN A 116 -0.16 -25.55 0.42
N LYS A 117 -1.45 -25.28 0.66
CA LYS A 117 -2.49 -25.33 -0.39
C LYS A 117 -2.24 -24.35 -1.53
N ALA A 118 -1.71 -23.17 -1.22
CA ALA A 118 -1.38 -22.14 -2.20
C ALA A 118 -0.06 -22.40 -2.96
N GLY A 119 0.71 -23.42 -2.56
CA GLY A 119 2.00 -23.75 -3.18
C GLY A 119 3.07 -22.68 -2.94
N ILE A 120 3.05 -21.99 -1.80
CA ILE A 120 4.06 -21.01 -1.38
C ILE A 120 4.84 -21.49 -0.18
N GLY A 121 6.06 -20.95 0.02
CA GLY A 121 6.83 -21.18 1.24
C GLY A 121 6.09 -20.63 2.46
N MET A 122 6.33 -21.24 3.64
CA MET A 122 5.75 -20.80 4.91
C MET A 122 6.11 -19.34 5.19
N PRO A 123 5.15 -18.41 5.26
CA PRO A 123 5.40 -17.02 5.66
C PRO A 123 5.81 -16.93 7.14
N GLU A 124 6.53 -15.89 7.51
CA GLU A 124 6.59 -15.51 8.91
C GLU A 124 5.19 -15.11 9.39
N VAL A 125 4.83 -15.49 10.60
CA VAL A 125 3.54 -15.17 11.21
C VAL A 125 3.77 -14.18 12.34
N GLY A 126 2.97 -13.12 12.39
CA GLY A 126 3.08 -12.10 13.43
C GLY A 126 1.75 -11.60 13.95
N ILE A 127 1.80 -11.04 15.16
CA ILE A 127 0.67 -10.37 15.81
C ILE A 127 1.09 -8.94 16.12
N PHE A 128 0.14 -8.01 15.97
CA PHE A 128 0.34 -6.59 16.33
C PHE A 128 -0.91 -6.03 17.02
N GLU A 129 -0.69 -5.03 17.87
CA GLU A 129 -1.77 -4.35 18.56
C GLU A 129 -2.49 -3.38 17.62
N GLY A 130 -3.82 -3.45 17.56
CA GLY A 130 -4.61 -2.53 16.75
C GLY A 130 -6.05 -2.95 16.52
N GLU A 131 -6.79 -2.09 15.83
CA GLU A 131 -8.14 -2.33 15.33
C GLU A 131 -8.15 -3.57 14.40
N PRO A 132 -9.32 -4.19 14.11
CA PRO A 132 -9.40 -5.36 13.25
C PRO A 132 -8.71 -5.14 11.90
N ASN A 133 -7.59 -5.83 11.69
CA ASN A 133 -6.79 -5.72 10.48
C ASN A 133 -5.86 -6.93 10.31
N ALA A 134 -5.52 -7.24 9.06
CA ALA A 134 -4.44 -8.15 8.71
C ALA A 134 -3.70 -7.60 7.50
N PHE A 135 -2.46 -8.02 7.30
CA PHE A 135 -1.71 -7.69 6.10
C PHE A 135 -0.65 -8.73 5.79
N ALA A 136 -0.35 -8.86 4.49
CA ALA A 136 0.82 -9.56 4.01
C ALA A 136 1.82 -8.58 3.39
N THR A 137 3.12 -8.85 3.56
CA THR A 137 4.19 -8.07 2.95
C THR A 137 5.43 -8.92 2.71
N GLY A 138 6.31 -8.43 1.85
CA GLY A 138 7.57 -9.09 1.48
C GLY A 138 7.78 -9.11 -0.02
N ALA A 139 9.04 -9.12 -0.44
CA ALA A 139 9.42 -9.07 -1.85
C ALA A 139 9.22 -10.41 -2.58
N PHE A 140 9.24 -11.53 -1.87
CA PHE A 140 9.27 -12.87 -2.46
C PHE A 140 8.21 -13.77 -1.83
N LYS A 141 7.58 -14.63 -2.65
CA LYS A 141 6.57 -15.61 -2.21
C LYS A 141 7.02 -16.51 -1.07
N ASN A 142 8.31 -16.85 -1.03
CA ASN A 142 8.90 -17.74 -0.03
C ASN A 142 9.57 -16.99 1.13
N SER A 143 9.40 -15.68 1.20
CA SER A 143 9.95 -14.82 2.27
C SER A 143 8.97 -13.71 2.66
N ALA A 144 7.69 -14.05 2.72
CA ALA A 144 6.63 -13.13 3.11
C ALA A 144 6.44 -13.11 4.64
N LEU A 145 5.71 -12.10 5.10
CA LEU A 145 5.17 -11.97 6.44
C LEU A 145 3.66 -11.85 6.34
N VAL A 146 2.92 -12.62 7.13
CA VAL A 146 1.48 -12.45 7.38
C VAL A 146 1.33 -12.00 8.81
N ALA A 147 0.67 -10.87 9.04
CA ALA A 147 0.44 -10.32 10.37
C ALA A 147 -1.04 -10.05 10.59
N VAL A 148 -1.52 -10.42 11.79
CA VAL A 148 -2.91 -10.21 12.21
C VAL A 148 -2.96 -9.34 13.46
N SER A 149 -3.98 -8.48 13.58
CA SER A 149 -4.13 -7.62 14.75
C SER A 149 -4.84 -8.33 15.89
N THR A 150 -4.59 -7.88 17.12
CA THR A 150 -5.35 -8.31 18.30
C THR A 150 -6.84 -7.99 18.16
N GLY A 151 -7.20 -6.86 17.55
CA GLY A 151 -8.59 -6.50 17.28
C GLY A 151 -9.28 -7.47 16.33
N LEU A 152 -8.57 -7.99 15.31
CA LEU A 152 -9.12 -9.03 14.43
C LEU A 152 -9.41 -10.33 15.21
N LEU A 153 -8.45 -10.74 16.05
CA LEU A 153 -8.57 -11.98 16.83
C LEU A 153 -9.70 -11.92 17.87
N GLN A 154 -10.00 -10.75 18.41
CA GLN A 154 -11.07 -10.54 19.39
C GLN A 154 -12.44 -10.29 18.73
N GLY A 155 -12.45 -9.68 17.55
CA GLY A 155 -13.68 -9.21 16.90
C GLY A 155 -14.29 -10.18 15.89
N MET A 156 -13.59 -11.25 15.51
CA MET A 156 -14.03 -12.19 14.47
C MET A 156 -14.08 -13.64 14.95
N THR A 157 -14.90 -14.44 14.29
CA THR A 157 -14.91 -15.89 14.47
C THR A 157 -13.67 -16.52 13.84
N LYS A 158 -13.29 -17.72 14.31
CA LYS A 158 -12.15 -18.46 13.73
C LYS A 158 -12.27 -18.67 12.22
N GLU A 159 -13.49 -18.93 11.72
CA GLU A 159 -13.75 -19.09 10.28
C GLU A 159 -13.54 -17.80 9.49
N GLU A 160 -13.94 -16.66 10.05
CA GLU A 160 -13.72 -15.35 9.44
C GLU A 160 -12.24 -14.95 9.44
N ILE A 161 -11.54 -15.22 10.56
CA ILE A 161 -10.07 -15.00 10.64
C ILE A 161 -9.34 -15.88 9.62
N GLU A 162 -9.71 -17.15 9.50
CA GLU A 162 -9.14 -18.06 8.51
C GLU A 162 -9.36 -17.53 7.08
N ALA A 163 -10.53 -16.95 6.79
CA ALA A 163 -10.82 -16.36 5.49
C ALA A 163 -9.95 -15.12 5.22
N VAL A 164 -9.77 -14.24 6.20
CA VAL A 164 -8.87 -13.08 6.09
C VAL A 164 -7.41 -13.52 5.88
N ILE A 165 -6.95 -14.53 6.62
CA ILE A 165 -5.61 -15.11 6.40
C ILE A 165 -5.52 -15.72 4.99
N GLY A 166 -6.55 -16.39 4.52
CA GLY A 166 -6.63 -16.94 3.16
C GLY A 166 -6.53 -15.86 2.08
N HIS A 167 -7.13 -14.71 2.30
CA HIS A 167 -7.03 -13.54 1.44
C HIS A 167 -5.58 -13.02 1.38
N GLU A 168 -4.91 -12.88 2.52
CA GLU A 168 -3.50 -12.46 2.57
C GLU A 168 -2.57 -13.47 1.87
N ILE A 169 -2.80 -14.76 2.09
CA ILE A 169 -2.07 -15.83 1.41
C ILE A 169 -2.30 -15.82 -0.11
N ALA A 170 -3.53 -15.51 -0.55
CA ALA A 170 -3.83 -15.38 -1.98
C ALA A 170 -3.05 -14.22 -2.62
N HIS A 171 -2.90 -13.08 -1.95
CA HIS A 171 -2.04 -11.98 -2.41
C HIS A 171 -0.59 -12.41 -2.58
N ILE A 172 -0.04 -13.17 -1.64
CA ILE A 172 1.32 -13.70 -1.74
C ILE A 172 1.44 -14.66 -2.92
N ALA A 173 0.51 -15.60 -3.05
CA ALA A 173 0.49 -16.61 -4.12
C ALA A 173 0.35 -15.97 -5.51
N ASN A 174 -0.47 -14.94 -5.65
CA ASN A 174 -0.63 -14.15 -6.88
C ASN A 174 0.61 -13.32 -7.23
N GLY A 175 1.53 -13.06 -6.29
CA GLY A 175 2.67 -12.16 -6.48
C GLY A 175 2.26 -10.68 -6.56
N ASP A 176 1.19 -10.31 -5.87
CA ASP A 176 0.58 -8.97 -5.95
C ASP A 176 1.53 -7.87 -5.48
N MET A 177 2.44 -8.14 -4.53
CA MET A 177 3.44 -7.20 -4.07
C MET A 177 4.38 -6.78 -5.22
N VAL A 178 4.89 -7.75 -5.98
CA VAL A 178 5.77 -7.48 -7.13
C VAL A 178 5.01 -6.77 -8.25
N THR A 179 3.80 -7.23 -8.55
CA THR A 179 2.95 -6.62 -9.59
C THR A 179 2.68 -5.14 -9.29
N MET A 180 2.30 -4.81 -8.05
CA MET A 180 2.06 -3.44 -7.64
C MET A 180 3.33 -2.60 -7.66
N THR A 181 4.48 -3.19 -7.29
CA THR A 181 5.78 -2.52 -7.37
C THR A 181 6.15 -2.16 -8.82
N LEU A 182 5.92 -3.07 -9.77
CA LEU A 182 6.16 -2.80 -11.20
C LEU A 182 5.25 -1.69 -11.72
N ILE A 183 3.96 -1.74 -11.40
CA ILE A 183 3.00 -0.68 -11.78
C ILE A 183 3.43 0.67 -11.18
N GLN A 184 3.80 0.69 -9.90
CA GLN A 184 4.27 1.90 -9.24
C GLN A 184 5.57 2.43 -9.88
N GLY A 185 6.51 1.53 -10.23
CA GLY A 185 7.74 1.89 -10.92
C GLY A 185 7.49 2.54 -12.29
N VAL A 186 6.59 1.95 -13.08
CA VAL A 186 6.16 2.53 -14.37
C VAL A 186 5.53 3.91 -14.17
N MET A 187 4.56 4.02 -13.27
CA MET A 187 3.85 5.28 -13.03
C MET A 187 4.80 6.38 -12.52
N ASN A 188 5.69 6.05 -11.57
CA ASN A 188 6.69 7.00 -11.09
C ASN A 188 7.65 7.45 -12.21
N THR A 189 8.04 6.53 -13.09
CA THR A 189 8.90 6.87 -14.26
C THR A 189 8.20 7.87 -15.17
N PHE A 190 6.91 7.67 -15.47
CA PHE A 190 6.12 8.61 -16.26
C PHE A 190 6.01 9.97 -15.58
N VAL A 191 5.73 10.01 -14.30
CA VAL A 191 5.63 11.27 -13.53
C VAL A 191 6.96 12.02 -13.62
N VAL A 192 8.08 11.36 -13.29
CA VAL A 192 9.42 11.96 -13.32
C VAL A 192 9.78 12.45 -14.72
N PHE A 193 9.55 11.66 -15.74
CA PHE A 193 9.91 12.00 -17.12
C PHE A 193 9.11 13.19 -17.64
N ILE A 194 7.77 13.10 -17.58
CA ILE A 194 6.88 14.11 -18.15
C ILE A 194 7.03 15.44 -17.42
N SER A 195 7.13 15.45 -16.09
CA SER A 195 7.28 16.70 -15.34
C SER A 195 8.55 17.46 -15.70
N ARG A 196 9.68 16.77 -15.96
CA ARG A 196 10.94 17.39 -16.39
C ARG A 196 10.86 17.91 -17.82
N VAL A 197 10.22 17.18 -18.72
CA VAL A 197 9.98 17.65 -20.10
C VAL A 197 9.14 18.93 -20.12
N VAL A 198 8.01 18.92 -19.37
CA VAL A 198 7.13 20.09 -19.27
C VAL A 198 7.85 21.25 -18.58
N GLY A 199 8.57 20.97 -17.48
CA GLY A 199 9.36 21.98 -16.77
C GLY A 199 10.39 22.67 -17.69
N TYR A 200 11.10 21.88 -18.49
CA TYR A 200 12.04 22.42 -19.47
C TYR A 200 11.34 23.26 -20.56
N ALA A 201 10.22 22.78 -21.11
CA ALA A 201 9.49 23.49 -22.14
C ALA A 201 8.94 24.84 -21.64
N VAL A 202 8.38 24.89 -20.44
CA VAL A 202 7.85 26.13 -19.82
C VAL A 202 9.00 27.09 -19.51
N ASP A 203 10.09 26.62 -18.91
CA ASP A 203 11.25 27.47 -18.61
C ASP A 203 11.84 28.07 -19.89
N SER A 204 12.00 27.27 -20.96
CA SER A 204 12.49 27.71 -22.25
C SER A 204 11.55 28.77 -22.88
N PHE A 205 10.25 28.62 -22.72
CA PHE A 205 9.29 29.60 -23.20
C PHE A 205 9.34 30.93 -22.41
N LEU A 206 9.44 30.87 -21.08
CA LEU A 206 9.53 32.04 -20.22
C LEU A 206 10.82 32.84 -20.40
N ARG A 207 11.94 32.15 -20.75
CA ARG A 207 13.26 32.76 -20.93
C ARG A 207 13.58 33.19 -22.40
N LYS A 208 12.56 33.16 -23.26
CA LYS A 208 12.68 33.56 -24.67
C LYS A 208 13.12 35.00 -24.79
N GLY A 209 14.43 35.22 -24.91
CA GLY A 209 15.08 36.55 -25.02
C GLY A 209 16.24 36.77 -24.04
N ASP A 210 16.45 35.94 -23.05
CA ASP A 210 17.57 36.04 -22.11
C ASP A 210 18.61 34.96 -22.38
N SER A 211 19.58 35.28 -23.24
CA SER A 211 20.63 34.34 -23.69
C SER A 211 21.81 34.22 -22.73
N GLN A 212 21.79 34.85 -21.55
CA GLN A 212 22.96 34.89 -20.65
C GLN A 212 22.94 33.95 -19.46
N SER A 213 21.88 33.24 -19.17
CA SER A 213 21.85 32.33 -18.02
C SER A 213 22.06 30.86 -18.43
N SER A 214 23.22 30.31 -18.10
CA SER A 214 23.52 28.89 -18.25
C SER A 214 22.84 28.10 -17.11
N GLY A 215 21.89 27.22 -17.44
CA GLY A 215 21.21 26.32 -16.51
C GLY A 215 19.69 26.55 -16.39
N PRO A 216 18.97 25.66 -15.68
CA PRO A 216 17.52 25.76 -15.51
C PRO A 216 17.15 26.99 -14.66
N GLY A 217 16.14 27.74 -15.11
CA GLY A 217 15.60 28.87 -14.39
C GLY A 217 14.57 28.42 -13.30
N ILE A 218 14.06 29.41 -12.58
CA ILE A 218 13.04 29.15 -11.54
C ILE A 218 11.75 28.54 -12.14
N GLY A 219 11.43 28.89 -13.40
CA GLY A 219 10.33 28.33 -14.16
C GLY A 219 10.39 26.81 -14.28
N TYR A 220 11.58 26.25 -14.50
CA TYR A 220 11.80 24.82 -14.53
C TYR A 220 11.43 24.16 -13.19
N TYR A 221 11.97 24.64 -12.09
CA TYR A 221 11.76 24.02 -10.78
C TYR A 221 10.30 24.11 -10.33
N VAL A 222 9.68 25.29 -10.43
CA VAL A 222 8.28 25.50 -10.05
C VAL A 222 7.36 24.62 -10.89
N THR A 223 7.53 24.64 -12.22
CA THR A 223 6.69 23.81 -13.11
C THR A 223 6.89 22.33 -12.86
N THR A 224 8.12 21.87 -12.65
CA THR A 224 8.38 20.46 -12.33
C THR A 224 7.70 20.03 -11.04
N ILE A 225 7.77 20.84 -9.97
CA ILE A 225 7.09 20.51 -8.69
C ILE A 225 5.58 20.45 -8.89
N VAL A 226 4.98 21.43 -9.57
CA VAL A 226 3.53 21.43 -9.84
C VAL A 226 3.13 20.22 -10.67
N MET A 227 3.89 19.89 -11.70
CA MET A 227 3.63 18.71 -12.55
C MET A 227 3.83 17.40 -11.79
N ASP A 228 4.85 17.29 -10.93
CA ASP A 228 5.04 16.11 -10.06
C ASP A 228 3.81 15.87 -9.17
N ILE A 229 3.20 16.93 -8.63
CA ILE A 229 1.98 16.83 -7.81
C ILE A 229 0.79 16.42 -8.68
N VAL A 230 0.53 17.11 -9.78
CA VAL A 230 -0.65 16.84 -10.64
C VAL A 230 -0.59 15.44 -11.26
N LEU A 231 0.56 15.08 -11.84
CA LEU A 231 0.76 13.76 -12.43
C LEU A 231 0.82 12.66 -11.36
N GLY A 232 1.31 12.99 -10.15
CA GLY A 232 1.30 12.10 -9.00
C GLY A 232 -0.12 11.71 -8.59
N PHE A 233 -1.06 12.64 -8.57
CA PHE A 233 -2.48 12.33 -8.35
C PHE A 233 -3.05 11.43 -9.45
N ALA A 234 -2.75 11.71 -10.72
CA ALA A 234 -3.20 10.86 -11.83
C ALA A 234 -2.60 9.44 -11.73
N ALA A 235 -1.31 9.33 -11.41
CA ALA A 235 -0.63 8.06 -11.17
C ALA A 235 -1.26 7.29 -10.00
N ALA A 236 -1.60 7.96 -8.89
CA ALA A 236 -2.25 7.34 -7.74
C ALA A 236 -3.62 6.74 -8.10
N MET A 237 -4.42 7.40 -8.95
CA MET A 237 -5.69 6.86 -9.44
C MET A 237 -5.50 5.58 -10.24
N VAL A 238 -4.49 5.52 -11.11
CA VAL A 238 -4.16 4.33 -11.90
C VAL A 238 -3.72 3.18 -10.97
N VAL A 239 -2.82 3.45 -10.03
CA VAL A 239 -2.35 2.47 -9.05
C VAL A 239 -3.51 1.94 -8.19
N ALA A 240 -4.41 2.82 -7.74
CA ALA A 240 -5.60 2.44 -6.97
C ALA A 240 -6.56 1.57 -7.81
N TRP A 241 -6.72 1.86 -9.09
CA TRP A 241 -7.53 1.02 -10.00
C TRP A 241 -6.99 -0.41 -10.11
N PHE A 242 -5.68 -0.57 -10.31
CA PHE A 242 -5.04 -1.88 -10.31
C PHE A 242 -5.14 -2.57 -8.94
N SER A 243 -4.97 -1.82 -7.85
CA SER A 243 -5.12 -2.34 -6.49
C SER A 243 -6.51 -2.93 -6.27
N ARG A 244 -7.58 -2.24 -6.68
CA ARG A 244 -8.95 -2.77 -6.56
C ARG A 244 -9.17 -4.07 -7.33
N HIS A 245 -8.63 -4.19 -8.55
CA HIS A 245 -8.81 -5.40 -9.36
C HIS A 245 -8.17 -6.65 -8.73
N ARG A 246 -7.04 -6.50 -8.04
CA ARG A 246 -6.39 -7.63 -7.38
C ARG A 246 -7.16 -8.11 -6.14
N GLU A 247 -7.96 -7.25 -5.48
CA GLU A 247 -8.77 -7.62 -4.33
C GLU A 247 -9.81 -8.69 -4.68
N PHE A 248 -10.50 -8.54 -5.80
CA PHE A 248 -11.46 -9.56 -6.27
C PHE A 248 -10.79 -10.92 -6.51
N ARG A 249 -9.56 -10.93 -7.03
CA ARG A 249 -8.80 -12.17 -7.21
C ARG A 249 -8.38 -12.77 -5.86
N ALA A 250 -8.00 -11.95 -4.90
CA ALA A 250 -7.60 -12.40 -3.58
C ALA A 250 -8.80 -12.98 -2.82
N ASP A 251 -9.98 -12.35 -2.93
CA ASP A 251 -11.23 -12.86 -2.35
C ASP A 251 -11.62 -14.22 -2.94
N ALA A 252 -11.60 -14.35 -4.26
CA ALA A 252 -11.85 -15.62 -4.94
C ALA A 252 -10.79 -16.69 -4.56
N GLY A 253 -9.51 -16.27 -4.47
CA GLY A 253 -8.42 -17.11 -4.01
C GLY A 253 -8.61 -17.61 -2.58
N ALA A 254 -9.05 -16.74 -1.66
CA ALA A 254 -9.39 -17.14 -0.30
C ALA A 254 -10.52 -18.18 -0.29
N ALA A 255 -11.61 -17.93 -1.02
CA ALA A 255 -12.73 -18.87 -1.13
C ALA A 255 -12.28 -20.23 -1.69
N GLN A 256 -11.40 -20.24 -2.68
CA GLN A 256 -10.83 -21.46 -3.25
C GLN A 256 -9.93 -22.22 -2.24
N LEU A 257 -9.06 -21.51 -1.51
CA LEU A 257 -8.19 -22.10 -0.49
C LEU A 257 -8.99 -22.75 0.65
N LEU A 258 -10.12 -22.12 1.04
CA LEU A 258 -11.01 -22.64 2.07
C LEU A 258 -11.97 -23.73 1.53
N GLY A 259 -12.18 -23.82 0.22
CA GLY A 259 -13.18 -24.68 -0.40
C GLY A 259 -14.62 -24.21 -0.24
N ARG A 260 -14.82 -23.00 0.28
CA ARG A 260 -16.14 -22.37 0.54
C ARG A 260 -16.02 -20.85 0.56
N LYS A 261 -17.01 -20.15 0.00
CA LYS A 261 -17.00 -18.68 -0.07
C LYS A 261 -17.62 -17.99 1.14
N GLN A 262 -18.48 -18.67 1.89
CA GLN A 262 -19.24 -18.06 2.97
C GLN A 262 -18.40 -17.42 4.09
N PRO A 263 -17.28 -18.03 4.56
CA PRO A 263 -16.41 -17.38 5.54
C PRO A 263 -15.84 -16.05 5.09
N MET A 264 -15.46 -15.93 3.79
CA MET A 264 -14.95 -14.67 3.25
C MET A 264 -16.05 -13.61 3.14
N ILE A 265 -17.24 -13.99 2.72
CA ILE A 265 -18.43 -13.12 2.70
C ILE A 265 -18.74 -12.59 4.11
N ASN A 266 -18.73 -13.47 5.12
CA ASN A 266 -19.00 -13.10 6.51
C ASN A 266 -17.90 -12.17 7.07
N ALA A 267 -16.64 -12.44 6.77
CA ALA A 267 -15.51 -11.59 7.16
C ALA A 267 -15.63 -10.19 6.57
N LEU A 268 -15.94 -10.08 5.27
CA LEU A 268 -16.17 -8.80 4.59
C LEU A 268 -17.36 -8.05 5.20
N ALA A 269 -18.48 -8.74 5.45
CA ALA A 269 -19.66 -8.14 6.07
C ALA A 269 -19.32 -7.55 7.46
N ARG A 270 -18.61 -8.31 8.28
CA ARG A 270 -18.17 -7.84 9.61
C ARG A 270 -17.22 -6.65 9.53
N LEU A 271 -16.25 -6.66 8.61
CA LEU A 271 -15.34 -5.53 8.36
C LEU A 271 -16.10 -4.28 7.88
N GLY A 272 -17.18 -4.47 7.15
CA GLY A 272 -18.08 -3.39 6.72
C GLY A 272 -19.07 -2.90 7.78
N GLY A 273 -19.03 -3.44 8.99
CA GLY A 273 -20.01 -3.12 10.03
C GLY A 273 -21.42 -3.70 9.78
N MET A 274 -21.55 -4.64 8.83
CA MET A 274 -22.79 -5.36 8.53
C MET A 274 -22.92 -6.61 9.41
N VAL A 275 -24.15 -7.04 9.67
CA VAL A 275 -24.38 -8.30 10.36
C VAL A 275 -24.17 -9.47 9.39
N PRO A 276 -23.25 -10.40 9.66
CA PRO A 276 -23.06 -11.58 8.81
C PRO A 276 -24.36 -12.39 8.71
N GLY A 277 -24.73 -12.74 7.47
CA GLY A 277 -25.97 -13.49 7.17
C GLY A 277 -27.17 -12.61 6.79
N GLU A 278 -27.22 -11.34 7.16
CA GLU A 278 -28.27 -10.39 6.79
C GLU A 278 -27.80 -9.44 5.69
N LEU A 279 -27.55 -9.99 4.48
CA LEU A 279 -27.15 -9.16 3.35
C LEU A 279 -28.39 -8.57 2.66
N PRO A 280 -28.48 -7.23 2.47
CA PRO A 280 -29.57 -6.61 1.75
C PRO A 280 -29.62 -7.13 0.31
N LYS A 281 -30.81 -7.54 -0.15
CA LYS A 281 -31.05 -7.97 -1.54
C LYS A 281 -30.86 -6.85 -2.57
N SER A 282 -30.60 -5.63 -2.12
CA SER A 282 -30.52 -4.40 -2.94
C SER A 282 -29.08 -3.96 -3.26
N VAL A 283 -28.05 -4.74 -2.92
CA VAL A 283 -26.63 -4.36 -3.12
C VAL A 283 -26.27 -4.17 -4.62
N ALA A 284 -27.03 -4.77 -5.53
CA ALA A 284 -26.80 -4.64 -6.97
C ALA A 284 -27.15 -3.25 -7.56
N ALA A 285 -27.84 -2.37 -6.82
CA ALA A 285 -28.36 -1.09 -7.35
C ALA A 285 -27.57 0.16 -6.89
N LEU A 286 -26.57 0.04 -6.01
CA LEU A 286 -25.89 1.20 -5.40
C LEU A 286 -24.52 1.54 -6.04
N GLY A 287 -24.30 1.21 -7.28
CA GLY A 287 -23.02 1.42 -8.00
C GLY A 287 -22.59 2.86 -8.28
N ILE A 288 -23.19 3.91 -7.72
CA ILE A 288 -22.83 5.32 -8.05
C ILE A 288 -22.84 6.23 -6.80
N ALA A 289 -22.20 5.84 -5.72
CA ALA A 289 -21.98 6.75 -4.59
C ALA A 289 -20.47 6.95 -4.27
N GLY A 290 -19.62 6.90 -5.29
CA GLY A 290 -18.19 7.15 -5.14
C GLY A 290 -17.86 8.59 -5.53
N GLY A 291 -17.79 9.52 -4.57
CA GLY A 291 -17.14 10.82 -4.81
C GLY A 291 -15.66 10.67 -5.20
N VAL A 292 -14.95 11.78 -5.45
CA VAL A 292 -13.53 11.82 -5.84
C VAL A 292 -12.64 10.91 -4.95
N GLY A 293 -13.01 10.71 -3.68
CA GLY A 293 -12.33 9.80 -2.75
C GLY A 293 -12.31 8.33 -3.20
N ALA A 294 -13.33 7.86 -3.92
CA ALA A 294 -13.37 6.47 -4.42
C ALA A 294 -12.32 6.19 -5.51
N LEU A 295 -11.88 7.22 -6.24
CA LEU A 295 -10.83 7.08 -7.24
C LEU A 295 -9.47 6.73 -6.62
N PHE A 296 -9.23 7.14 -5.39
CA PHE A 296 -8.00 6.91 -4.63
C PHE A 296 -8.09 5.73 -3.66
N ALA A 297 -9.28 5.14 -3.48
CA ALA A 297 -9.45 3.98 -2.63
C ALA A 297 -8.68 2.77 -3.20
N THR A 298 -7.86 2.13 -2.37
CA THR A 298 -7.07 0.95 -2.74
C THR A 298 -7.87 -0.34 -2.67
N HIS A 299 -8.99 -0.34 -1.95
CA HIS A 299 -9.94 -1.45 -1.87
C HIS A 299 -11.27 -1.06 -2.49
N PRO A 300 -11.95 -1.98 -3.18
CA PRO A 300 -13.31 -1.76 -3.66
C PRO A 300 -14.29 -1.65 -2.48
N PRO A 301 -15.48 -1.07 -2.68
CA PRO A 301 -16.57 -1.18 -1.72
C PRO A 301 -16.82 -2.63 -1.31
N ILE A 302 -17.09 -2.86 -0.03
CA ILE A 302 -17.26 -4.21 0.52
C ILE A 302 -18.45 -4.92 -0.15
N GLU A 303 -19.49 -4.18 -0.44
CA GLU A 303 -20.68 -4.68 -1.13
C GLU A 303 -20.35 -5.24 -2.52
N GLU A 304 -19.49 -4.58 -3.27
CA GLU A 304 -19.03 -5.05 -4.59
C GLU A 304 -18.21 -6.34 -4.47
N ARG A 305 -17.34 -6.43 -3.46
CA ARG A 305 -16.54 -7.63 -3.17
C ARG A 305 -17.43 -8.82 -2.81
N ILE A 306 -18.43 -8.58 -1.94
CA ILE A 306 -19.42 -9.62 -1.55
C ILE A 306 -20.23 -10.06 -2.77
N ALA A 307 -20.74 -9.12 -3.58
CA ALA A 307 -21.49 -9.44 -4.79
C ALA A 307 -20.66 -10.26 -5.79
N ALA A 308 -19.39 -9.91 -5.98
CA ALA A 308 -18.47 -10.67 -6.84
C ALA A 308 -18.29 -12.11 -6.33
N LEU A 309 -18.10 -12.31 -5.02
CA LEU A 309 -17.99 -13.65 -4.42
C LEU A 309 -19.26 -14.50 -4.53
N GLN A 310 -20.43 -13.87 -4.52
CA GLN A 310 -21.71 -14.61 -4.70
C GLN A 310 -21.83 -15.21 -6.10
N ASN A 311 -21.20 -14.58 -7.11
CA ASN A 311 -21.26 -14.97 -8.51
C ASN A 311 -20.14 -15.96 -8.96
N VAL A 312 -19.23 -16.32 -8.05
CA VAL A 312 -18.13 -17.32 -8.28
C VAL A 312 -18.59 -18.75 -7.77
#